data_2b218847e20fcb022c29af299407bddf
#
_entry.id   2b218847e20fcb022c29af299407bddf
#
_cell.length_a   1.000
_cell.length_b   1.000
_cell.length_c   1.000
_cell.angle_alpha   90.00
_cell.angle_beta   90.00
_cell.angle_gamma   90.00
#
_symmetry.space_group_name_H-M   'P 1'
#
loop_
_entity.id
_entity.type
_entity.pdbx_description
1 polymer ?
#
loop_
_entity_poly.entity_id
_entity_poly.type
_entity_poly.pdbx_seq_one_letter_code
_entity_poly.pdbx_strand_id
1 'polypeptide(L)'
;MPKLFKVGGCVRDGILGIDSKDIDFTFVLDNLDKTVEEGFDIMKQWMEHKNFTIFLSTPEMFTIRAKFPKGDVNEGLIADFVLARKEVGYKPGTRQPILELGTLEDDLIRRDFTLNAMAIDENGNLIDLFDGLKDLREGLLRTPLDAKVTMMDDPLRFLRALRFSITKDFDISLDIFEAMKQPKILEKLEKVVSAERIRDEVFKMMNHDTVSTLELFRLTEEVLPGFTNLVFGRGLWLKPTFENK
;
A
#
# COMPACT_ATOMS: atom_id res chain seq x y z
N MET A 1 8.42 -10.92 -22.90
CA MET A 1 8.27 -11.90 -21.80
C MET A 1 7.81 -11.14 -20.57
N PRO A 2 6.96 -11.71 -19.72
CA PRO A 2 6.55 -11.04 -18.48
C PRO A 2 7.75 -10.60 -17.65
N LYS A 3 7.59 -9.52 -16.89
CA LYS A 3 8.65 -8.95 -16.05
C LYS A 3 8.22 -8.91 -14.59
N LEU A 4 9.17 -9.14 -13.69
CA LEU A 4 9.00 -8.97 -12.26
C LEU A 4 9.74 -7.73 -11.78
N PHE A 5 9.05 -6.95 -10.95
CA PHE A 5 9.66 -5.79 -10.31
C PHE A 5 9.43 -5.90 -8.80
N LYS A 6 10.50 -5.85 -8.03
CA LYS A 6 10.40 -5.71 -6.57
C LYS A 6 9.90 -4.31 -6.27
N VAL A 7 8.89 -4.15 -5.40
CA VAL A 7 8.17 -2.87 -5.24
C VAL A 7 7.81 -2.57 -3.80
N GLY A 8 7.50 -1.31 -3.53
CA GLY A 8 6.85 -0.91 -2.28
C GLY A 8 7.77 -0.78 -1.08
N GLY A 9 7.24 -1.13 0.08
CA GLY A 9 7.92 -0.95 1.36
C GLY A 9 9.28 -1.62 1.45
N CYS A 10 9.45 -2.79 0.84
CA CYS A 10 10.72 -3.51 0.84
C CYS A 10 11.82 -2.82 0.01
N VAL A 11 11.45 -2.05 -1.03
CA VAL A 11 12.41 -1.22 -1.79
C VAL A 11 12.85 -0.05 -0.93
N ARG A 12 11.90 0.70 -0.35
CA ARG A 12 12.18 1.80 0.57
C ARG A 12 13.07 1.36 1.75
N ASP A 13 12.66 0.29 2.43
CA ASP A 13 13.38 -0.21 3.62
C ASP A 13 14.79 -0.72 3.25
N GLY A 14 14.94 -1.36 2.08
CA GLY A 14 16.27 -1.73 1.56
C GLY A 14 17.19 -0.55 1.29
N ILE A 15 16.67 0.57 0.76
CA ILE A 15 17.44 1.81 0.58
C ILE A 15 17.86 2.41 1.93
N LEU A 16 17.02 2.27 2.96
CA LEU A 16 17.33 2.70 4.34
C LEU A 16 18.23 1.71 5.10
N GLY A 17 18.63 0.58 4.49
CA GLY A 17 19.42 -0.46 5.15
C GLY A 17 18.64 -1.25 6.22
N ILE A 18 17.31 -1.29 6.11
CA ILE A 18 16.41 -1.99 7.03
C ILE A 18 15.93 -3.28 6.36
N ASP A 19 16.04 -4.41 7.04
CA ASP A 19 15.50 -5.68 6.56
C ASP A 19 13.96 -5.65 6.56
N SER A 20 13.36 -5.94 5.41
CA SER A 20 11.92 -6.08 5.26
C SER A 20 11.51 -7.54 5.32
N LYS A 21 10.49 -7.85 6.14
CA LYS A 21 9.91 -9.20 6.24
C LYS A 21 8.90 -9.48 5.14
N ASP A 22 8.21 -8.44 4.69
CA ASP A 22 7.20 -8.53 3.65
C ASP A 22 7.82 -8.02 2.33
N ILE A 23 7.88 -8.90 1.34
CA ILE A 23 8.48 -8.61 0.05
C ILE A 23 7.42 -8.75 -1.01
N ASP A 24 7.23 -7.67 -1.75
CA ASP A 24 6.22 -7.56 -2.79
C ASP A 24 6.88 -7.46 -4.17
N PHE A 25 6.29 -8.15 -5.13
CA PHE A 25 6.63 -8.04 -6.55
C PHE A 25 5.40 -7.68 -7.36
N THR A 26 5.58 -6.76 -8.32
CA THR A 26 4.61 -6.50 -9.37
C THR A 26 4.96 -7.32 -10.60
N PHE A 27 4.00 -8.11 -11.09
CA PHE A 27 4.10 -8.89 -12.32
C PHE A 27 3.46 -8.12 -13.46
N VAL A 28 4.25 -7.80 -14.48
CA VAL A 28 3.83 -7.01 -15.64
C VAL A 28 3.84 -7.88 -16.88
N LEU A 29 2.72 -7.92 -17.61
CA LEU A 29 2.60 -8.60 -18.89
C LEU A 29 3.03 -7.69 -20.05
N ASP A 30 3.64 -8.26 -21.07
CA ASP A 30 3.97 -7.53 -22.31
C ASP A 30 2.73 -7.21 -23.15
N ASN A 31 1.75 -8.11 -23.16
CA ASN A 31 0.51 -7.93 -23.91
C ASN A 31 -0.65 -7.58 -22.95
N LEU A 32 -1.18 -6.38 -23.11
CA LEU A 32 -2.26 -5.83 -22.29
C LEU A 32 -3.66 -5.98 -22.93
N ASP A 33 -3.77 -6.69 -24.08
CA ASP A 33 -5.04 -6.88 -24.80
C ASP A 33 -5.92 -8.00 -24.20
N LYS A 34 -5.52 -8.54 -23.05
CA LYS A 34 -6.24 -9.61 -22.34
C LYS A 34 -7.04 -9.05 -21.18
N THR A 35 -8.01 -9.82 -20.70
CA THR A 35 -8.69 -9.49 -19.43
C THR A 35 -7.74 -9.67 -18.24
N VAL A 36 -8.08 -9.08 -17.11
CA VAL A 36 -7.25 -9.19 -15.89
C VAL A 36 -7.26 -10.62 -15.37
N GLU A 37 -8.37 -11.35 -15.54
CA GLU A 37 -8.52 -12.75 -15.18
C GLU A 37 -7.59 -13.63 -16.02
N GLU A 38 -7.59 -13.44 -17.35
CA GLU A 38 -6.66 -14.15 -18.25
C GLU A 38 -5.20 -13.82 -17.92
N GLY A 39 -4.92 -12.55 -17.57
CA GLY A 39 -3.60 -12.10 -17.13
C GLY A 39 -3.15 -12.79 -15.83
N PHE A 40 -4.06 -12.99 -14.89
CA PHE A 40 -3.78 -13.71 -13.66
C PHE A 40 -3.48 -15.19 -13.90
N ASP A 41 -4.24 -15.84 -14.79
CA ASP A 41 -3.99 -17.23 -15.17
C ASP A 41 -2.62 -17.37 -15.86
N ILE A 42 -2.25 -16.42 -16.72
CA ILE A 42 -0.92 -16.39 -17.36
C ILE A 42 0.19 -16.23 -16.29
N MET A 43 0.01 -15.32 -15.33
CA MET A 43 0.96 -15.13 -14.22
C MET A 43 1.15 -16.45 -13.46
N LYS A 44 0.05 -17.12 -13.09
CA LYS A 44 0.08 -18.39 -12.36
C LYS A 44 0.80 -19.48 -13.14
N GLN A 45 0.43 -19.68 -14.41
CA GLN A 45 1.07 -20.67 -15.31
C GLN A 45 2.56 -20.37 -15.50
N TRP A 46 2.94 -19.09 -15.64
CA TRP A 46 4.34 -18.68 -15.76
C TRP A 46 5.12 -19.05 -14.50
N MET A 47 4.56 -18.80 -13.31
CA MET A 47 5.18 -19.13 -12.04
C MET A 47 5.34 -20.66 -11.85
N GLU A 48 4.31 -21.44 -12.20
CA GLU A 48 4.36 -22.91 -12.19
C GLU A 48 5.44 -23.43 -13.13
N HIS A 49 5.49 -22.92 -14.36
CA HIS A 49 6.52 -23.30 -15.35
C HIS A 49 7.95 -22.93 -14.90
N LYS A 50 8.10 -21.84 -14.13
CA LYS A 50 9.36 -21.41 -13.54
C LYS A 50 9.68 -22.12 -12.21
N ASN A 51 8.88 -23.10 -11.80
CA ASN A 51 9.03 -23.91 -10.59
C ASN A 51 8.94 -23.10 -9.27
N PHE A 52 8.13 -22.04 -9.24
CA PHE A 52 7.77 -21.40 -7.98
C PHE A 52 6.93 -22.35 -7.13
N THR A 53 7.15 -22.33 -5.80
CA THR A 53 6.27 -23.04 -4.87
C THR A 53 5.16 -22.12 -4.44
N ILE A 54 3.96 -22.28 -5.00
CA ILE A 54 2.79 -21.46 -4.70
C ILE A 54 2.15 -21.96 -3.40
N PHE A 55 1.99 -21.05 -2.41
CA PHE A 55 1.32 -21.33 -1.13
C PHE A 55 -0.12 -20.85 -1.10
N LEU A 56 -0.39 -19.69 -1.71
CA LEU A 56 -1.70 -19.06 -1.73
C LEU A 56 -1.92 -18.40 -3.08
N SER A 57 -3.11 -18.57 -3.63
CA SER A 57 -3.57 -17.89 -4.84
C SER A 57 -4.90 -17.23 -4.53
N THR A 58 -4.97 -15.91 -4.66
CA THR A 58 -6.15 -15.10 -4.36
C THR A 58 -6.58 -14.36 -5.63
N PRO A 59 -7.37 -15.01 -6.51
CA PRO A 59 -7.77 -14.43 -7.79
C PRO A 59 -8.51 -13.10 -7.65
N GLU A 60 -9.33 -12.95 -6.59
CA GLU A 60 -10.12 -11.74 -6.33
C GLU A 60 -9.23 -10.51 -6.06
N MET A 61 -8.01 -10.76 -5.60
CA MET A 61 -7.01 -9.72 -5.31
C MET A 61 -5.90 -9.69 -6.37
N PHE A 62 -5.93 -10.62 -7.32
CA PHE A 62 -4.89 -10.81 -8.34
C PHE A 62 -3.49 -10.98 -7.73
N THR A 63 -3.42 -11.73 -6.62
CA THR A 63 -2.21 -11.91 -5.82
C THR A 63 -1.89 -13.39 -5.66
N ILE A 64 -0.61 -13.75 -5.80
CA ILE A 64 -0.08 -15.08 -5.52
C ILE A 64 1.04 -14.95 -4.49
N ARG A 65 0.95 -15.71 -3.39
CA ARG A 65 2.04 -15.86 -2.44
C ARG A 65 2.83 -17.11 -2.77
N ALA A 66 4.11 -16.95 -3.06
CA ALA A 66 4.95 -18.04 -3.49
C ALA A 66 6.40 -17.89 -3.03
N LYS A 67 7.14 -19.00 -3.11
CA LYS A 67 8.56 -19.10 -2.84
C LYS A 67 9.33 -19.20 -4.15
N PHE A 68 10.41 -18.45 -4.28
CA PHE A 68 11.31 -18.52 -5.42
C PHE A 68 11.96 -19.91 -5.56
N PRO A 69 12.12 -20.38 -6.80
CA PRO A 69 12.66 -21.70 -7.11
C PRO A 69 14.15 -21.79 -6.79
N LYS A 70 14.63 -23.03 -6.74
CA LYS A 70 16.07 -23.31 -6.60
C LYS A 70 16.83 -22.82 -7.84
N GLY A 71 17.98 -22.19 -7.62
CA GLY A 71 18.83 -21.61 -8.67
C GLY A 71 18.44 -20.21 -9.11
N ASP A 72 17.37 -19.61 -8.54
CA ASP A 72 17.05 -18.19 -8.74
C ASP A 72 17.93 -17.33 -7.83
N VAL A 73 18.19 -16.07 -8.22
CA VAL A 73 18.91 -15.08 -7.40
C VAL A 73 18.23 -14.85 -6.04
N ASN A 74 16.91 -15.02 -5.99
CA ASN A 74 16.09 -14.91 -4.78
C ASN A 74 15.75 -16.28 -4.18
N GLU A 75 16.51 -17.34 -4.47
CA GLU A 75 16.22 -18.71 -4.04
C GLU A 75 15.76 -18.79 -2.59
N GLY A 76 14.61 -19.40 -2.39
CA GLY A 76 14.05 -19.63 -1.06
C GLY A 76 13.29 -18.46 -0.46
N LEU A 77 13.34 -17.26 -1.05
CA LEU A 77 12.57 -16.09 -0.63
C LEU A 77 11.08 -16.35 -0.84
N ILE A 78 10.27 -16.00 0.16
CA ILE A 78 8.80 -16.00 0.07
C ILE A 78 8.36 -14.56 -0.16
N ALA A 79 7.51 -14.36 -1.18
CA ALA A 79 7.05 -13.04 -1.57
C ALA A 79 5.59 -13.07 -2.04
N ASP A 80 4.97 -11.91 -2.04
CA ASP A 80 3.67 -11.68 -2.66
C ASP A 80 3.86 -11.11 -4.07
N PHE A 81 3.21 -11.72 -5.05
CA PHE A 81 3.26 -11.36 -6.45
C PHE A 81 1.89 -10.82 -6.86
N VAL A 82 1.85 -9.57 -7.26
CA VAL A 82 0.62 -8.88 -7.64
C VAL A 82 0.65 -8.59 -9.14
N LEU A 83 -0.41 -8.96 -9.85
CA LEU A 83 -0.57 -8.62 -11.26
C LEU A 83 -0.78 -7.11 -11.41
N ALA A 84 0.02 -6.48 -12.28
CA ALA A 84 -0.14 -5.07 -12.60
C ALA A 84 -1.50 -4.82 -13.26
N ARG A 85 -2.26 -3.86 -12.71
CA ARG A 85 -3.60 -3.50 -13.19
C ARG A 85 -3.88 -2.03 -12.98
N LYS A 86 -4.80 -1.50 -13.77
CA LYS A 86 -5.35 -0.14 -13.63
C LYS A 86 -6.86 -0.19 -13.49
N GLU A 87 -7.43 0.80 -12.82
CA GLU A 87 -8.87 1.02 -12.72
C GLU A 87 -9.28 2.03 -13.78
N VAL A 88 -10.18 1.63 -14.69
CA VAL A 88 -10.64 2.48 -15.80
C VAL A 88 -12.04 3.03 -15.59
N GLY A 89 -12.68 2.69 -14.48
CA GLY A 89 -14.02 3.16 -14.11
C GLY A 89 -14.71 2.22 -13.14
N TYR A 90 -16.03 2.39 -13.02
CA TYR A 90 -16.88 1.53 -12.18
C TYR A 90 -18.03 0.97 -13.01
N LYS A 91 -18.46 -0.24 -12.70
CA LYS A 91 -19.64 -0.83 -13.33
C LYS A 91 -20.87 0.03 -13.03
N PRO A 92 -21.72 0.34 -14.03
CA PRO A 92 -22.91 1.17 -13.84
C PRO A 92 -23.75 0.72 -12.64
N GLY A 93 -24.08 1.66 -11.74
CA GLY A 93 -24.90 1.40 -10.57
C GLY A 93 -24.21 0.60 -9.44
N THR A 94 -22.92 0.34 -9.55
CA THR A 94 -22.16 -0.43 -8.54
C THR A 94 -20.91 0.32 -8.09
N ARG A 95 -20.24 -0.19 -7.02
CA ARG A 95 -18.91 0.26 -6.59
C ARG A 95 -17.80 -0.69 -7.06
N GLN A 96 -18.14 -1.63 -7.95
CA GLN A 96 -17.18 -2.59 -8.47
C GLN A 96 -16.32 -1.93 -9.55
N PRO A 97 -14.99 -1.82 -9.38
CA PRO A 97 -14.12 -1.23 -10.37
C PRO A 97 -14.10 -2.08 -11.66
N ILE A 98 -13.96 -1.42 -12.77
CA ILE A 98 -13.60 -2.05 -14.05
C ILE A 98 -12.08 -2.05 -14.10
N LEU A 99 -11.50 -3.25 -14.17
CA LEU A 99 -10.06 -3.44 -14.15
C LEU A 99 -9.57 -3.81 -15.56
N GLU A 100 -8.43 -3.26 -15.93
CA GLU A 100 -7.63 -3.66 -17.09
C GLU A 100 -6.22 -4.01 -16.64
N LEU A 101 -5.50 -4.78 -17.46
CA LEU A 101 -4.09 -5.00 -17.27
C LEU A 101 -3.33 -3.68 -17.30
N GLY A 102 -2.37 -3.53 -16.43
CA GLY A 102 -1.61 -2.29 -16.28
C GLY A 102 -0.14 -2.49 -16.57
N THR A 103 0.55 -1.37 -16.73
CA THR A 103 2.00 -1.24 -16.76
C THR A 103 2.57 -1.17 -15.35
N LEU A 104 3.91 -1.13 -15.23
CA LEU A 104 4.57 -0.82 -13.96
C LEU A 104 4.17 0.57 -13.45
N GLU A 105 4.10 1.56 -14.33
CA GLU A 105 3.69 2.93 -13.99
C GLU A 105 2.27 2.95 -13.41
N ASP A 106 1.32 2.23 -14.03
CA ASP A 106 -0.05 2.11 -13.51
C ASP A 106 -0.10 1.49 -12.11
N ASP A 107 0.80 0.55 -11.77
CA ASP A 107 0.88 -0.01 -10.43
C ASP A 107 1.52 0.96 -9.44
N LEU A 108 2.57 1.67 -9.82
CA LEU A 108 3.28 2.59 -8.95
C LEU A 108 2.47 3.86 -8.64
N ILE A 109 1.79 4.42 -9.65
CA ILE A 109 1.05 5.68 -9.51
C ILE A 109 -0.13 5.59 -8.53
N ARG A 110 -0.73 4.41 -8.36
CA ARG A 110 -1.86 4.18 -7.44
C ARG A 110 -1.45 3.92 -6.00
N ARG A 111 -0.15 3.91 -5.69
CA ARG A 111 0.36 3.68 -4.33
C ARG A 111 0.09 4.88 -3.43
N ASP A 112 0.24 4.66 -2.13
CA ASP A 112 -0.05 5.67 -1.11
C ASP A 112 0.92 6.86 -1.15
N PHE A 113 2.24 6.56 -1.16
CA PHE A 113 3.29 7.58 -1.10
C PHE A 113 4.37 7.33 -2.14
N THR A 114 5.01 8.41 -2.59
CA THR A 114 6.10 8.37 -3.59
C THR A 114 7.23 7.44 -3.17
N LEU A 115 7.62 7.48 -1.88
CA LEU A 115 8.66 6.62 -1.31
C LEU A 115 8.29 5.12 -1.29
N ASN A 116 7.01 4.77 -1.47
CA ASN A 116 6.52 3.39 -1.67
C ASN A 116 6.22 3.10 -3.14
N ALA A 117 6.32 4.10 -4.02
CA ALA A 117 6.08 4.01 -5.46
C ALA A 117 7.39 3.87 -6.26
N MET A 118 8.38 3.24 -5.66
CA MET A 118 9.64 2.85 -6.30
C MET A 118 9.66 1.36 -6.61
N ALA A 119 10.41 0.99 -7.64
CA ALA A 119 10.60 -0.40 -8.05
C ALA A 119 12.08 -0.73 -8.28
N ILE A 120 12.44 -2.00 -8.18
CA ILE A 120 13.74 -2.52 -8.61
C ILE A 120 13.49 -3.60 -9.66
N ASP A 121 14.17 -3.49 -10.81
CA ASP A 121 14.10 -4.46 -11.88
C ASP A 121 14.94 -5.72 -11.59
N GLU A 122 14.88 -6.71 -12.48
CA GLU A 122 15.66 -7.96 -12.39
C GLU A 122 17.18 -7.78 -12.45
N ASN A 123 17.67 -6.62 -12.93
CA ASN A 123 19.09 -6.27 -13.00
C ASN A 123 19.55 -5.48 -11.76
N GLY A 124 18.64 -5.20 -10.82
CA GLY A 124 18.91 -4.41 -9.63
C GLY A 124 18.84 -2.89 -9.84
N ASN A 125 18.36 -2.43 -11.01
CA ASN A 125 18.23 -0.99 -11.27
C ASN A 125 16.99 -0.44 -10.56
N LEU A 126 17.18 0.69 -9.87
CA LEU A 126 16.07 1.44 -9.26
C LEU A 126 15.27 2.17 -10.35
N ILE A 127 13.95 2.02 -10.31
CA ILE A 127 12.97 2.75 -11.12
C ILE A 127 12.19 3.63 -10.16
N ASP A 128 12.36 4.95 -10.33
CA ASP A 128 11.71 5.98 -9.51
C ASP A 128 11.06 7.01 -10.45
N LEU A 129 9.75 6.88 -10.64
CA LEU A 129 8.96 7.70 -11.56
C LEU A 129 8.36 8.94 -10.88
N PHE A 130 8.38 8.99 -9.54
CA PHE A 130 7.63 9.98 -8.75
C PHE A 130 8.49 10.69 -7.70
N ASP A 131 9.82 10.72 -7.88
CA ASP A 131 10.79 11.34 -6.96
C ASP A 131 10.77 10.71 -5.53
N GLY A 132 10.42 9.43 -5.43
CA GLY A 132 10.33 8.71 -4.15
C GLY A 132 11.66 8.64 -3.40
N LEU A 133 12.79 8.54 -4.11
CA LEU A 133 14.12 8.54 -3.51
C LEU A 133 14.48 9.90 -2.90
N LYS A 134 14.06 10.99 -3.56
CA LYS A 134 14.23 12.35 -3.03
C LYS A 134 13.42 12.51 -1.75
N ASP A 135 12.13 12.16 -1.79
CA ASP A 135 11.23 12.25 -0.65
C ASP A 135 11.70 11.39 0.52
N LEU A 136 12.23 10.21 0.22
CA LEU A 136 12.79 9.32 1.25
C LEU A 136 14.00 9.95 1.95
N ARG A 137 14.88 10.64 1.23
CA ARG A 137 16.05 11.34 1.79
C ARG A 137 15.66 12.57 2.58
N GLU A 138 14.59 13.24 2.18
CA GLU A 138 14.04 14.42 2.86
C GLU A 138 13.13 14.04 4.04
N GLY A 139 12.80 12.74 4.20
CA GLY A 139 11.86 12.28 5.21
C GLY A 139 10.43 12.79 4.99
N LEU A 140 10.01 12.96 3.72
CA LEU A 140 8.74 13.59 3.37
C LEU A 140 7.75 12.59 2.76
N LEU A 141 6.52 12.59 3.29
CA LEU A 141 5.39 11.83 2.73
C LEU A 141 4.63 12.69 1.73
N ARG A 142 4.79 12.38 0.45
CA ARG A 142 3.98 12.92 -0.66
C ARG A 142 3.30 11.79 -1.42
N THR A 143 2.24 12.10 -2.12
CA THR A 143 1.50 11.14 -2.95
C THR A 143 1.97 11.18 -4.40
N PRO A 144 2.00 10.04 -5.14
CA PRO A 144 2.36 10.02 -6.57
C PRO A 144 1.39 10.84 -7.43
N LEU A 145 0.11 10.81 -7.11
CA LEU A 145 -0.95 11.65 -7.69
C LEU A 145 -1.27 12.84 -6.78
N ASP A 146 -2.13 13.73 -7.26
CA ASP A 146 -2.75 14.76 -6.42
C ASP A 146 -3.30 14.12 -5.13
N ALA A 147 -3.01 14.75 -3.98
CA ALA A 147 -3.39 14.22 -2.68
C ALA A 147 -4.90 14.02 -2.53
N LYS A 148 -5.72 14.89 -3.15
CA LYS A 148 -7.20 14.74 -3.13
C LYS A 148 -7.65 13.49 -3.86
N VAL A 149 -7.03 13.16 -4.98
CA VAL A 149 -7.31 11.92 -5.73
C VAL A 149 -6.90 10.72 -4.89
N THR A 150 -5.67 10.72 -4.40
CA THR A 150 -5.11 9.61 -3.60
C THR A 150 -5.89 9.34 -2.31
N MET A 151 -6.31 10.39 -1.59
CA MET A 151 -7.11 10.27 -0.36
C MET A 151 -8.57 9.94 -0.67
N MET A 152 -9.10 10.38 -1.82
CA MET A 152 -10.43 9.98 -2.27
C MET A 152 -10.48 8.50 -2.65
N ASP A 153 -9.44 7.93 -3.22
CA ASP A 153 -9.37 6.49 -3.54
C ASP A 153 -9.40 5.64 -2.28
N ASP A 154 -8.51 5.88 -1.33
CA ASP A 154 -8.51 5.21 -0.03
C ASP A 154 -8.13 6.20 1.10
N PRO A 155 -9.11 6.73 1.84
CA PRO A 155 -8.85 7.68 2.93
C PRO A 155 -8.03 7.09 4.09
N LEU A 156 -7.92 5.76 4.19
CA LEU A 156 -7.04 5.13 5.19
C LEU A 156 -5.58 5.51 5.00
N ARG A 157 -5.19 5.94 3.79
CA ARG A 157 -3.84 6.42 3.50
C ARG A 157 -3.44 7.59 4.39
N PHE A 158 -4.40 8.39 4.86
CA PHE A 158 -4.13 9.42 5.85
C PHE A 158 -3.66 8.85 7.20
N LEU A 159 -4.35 7.84 7.72
CA LEU A 159 -3.89 7.16 8.95
C LEU A 159 -2.54 6.47 8.75
N ARG A 160 -2.27 5.97 7.54
CA ARG A 160 -0.95 5.45 7.18
C ARG A 160 0.12 6.54 7.17
N ALA A 161 -0.22 7.77 6.72
CA ALA A 161 0.70 8.92 6.81
C ALA A 161 1.02 9.25 8.27
N LEU A 162 0.00 9.35 9.13
CA LEU A 162 0.19 9.55 10.58
C LEU A 162 1.06 8.44 11.19
N ARG A 163 0.82 7.18 10.79
CA ARG A 163 1.65 6.06 11.25
C ARG A 163 3.11 6.18 10.79
N PHE A 164 3.36 6.53 9.54
CA PHE A 164 4.74 6.70 9.07
C PHE A 164 5.43 7.88 9.75
N SER A 165 4.71 8.95 10.08
CA SER A 165 5.26 10.04 10.89
C SER A 165 5.73 9.54 12.26
N ILE A 166 4.94 8.69 12.95
CA ILE A 166 5.32 8.13 14.25
C ILE A 166 6.42 7.05 14.12
N THR A 167 6.31 6.14 13.14
CA THR A 167 7.16 4.93 13.11
C THR A 167 8.46 5.10 12.32
N LYS A 168 8.56 6.13 11.49
CA LYS A 168 9.70 6.39 10.60
C LYS A 168 10.23 7.83 10.71
N ASP A 169 9.59 8.65 11.54
CA ASP A 169 9.92 10.08 11.72
C ASP A 169 9.85 10.86 10.39
N PHE A 170 8.80 10.63 9.60
CA PHE A 170 8.58 11.31 8.34
C PHE A 170 7.60 12.47 8.49
N ASP A 171 7.91 13.59 7.86
CA ASP A 171 7.00 14.73 7.74
C ASP A 171 5.89 14.44 6.75
N ILE A 172 4.68 14.95 7.03
CA ILE A 172 3.53 14.79 6.14
C ILE A 172 3.36 16.09 5.35
N SER A 173 3.30 16.00 4.02
CA SER A 173 3.11 17.16 3.17
C SER A 173 1.75 17.83 3.42
N LEU A 174 1.70 19.16 3.33
CA LEU A 174 0.51 19.95 3.67
C LEU A 174 -0.69 19.64 2.77
N ASP A 175 -0.47 19.25 1.53
CA ASP A 175 -1.53 18.91 0.58
C ASP A 175 -2.32 17.66 1.01
N ILE A 176 -1.71 16.74 1.76
CA ILE A 176 -2.40 15.60 2.36
C ILE A 176 -3.40 16.08 3.42
N PHE A 177 -3.00 17.00 4.32
CA PHE A 177 -3.92 17.60 5.29
C PHE A 177 -5.02 18.40 4.61
N GLU A 178 -4.68 19.19 3.59
CA GLU A 178 -5.67 19.97 2.82
C GLU A 178 -6.67 19.07 2.09
N ALA A 179 -6.22 17.93 1.57
CA ALA A 179 -7.11 16.93 0.97
C ALA A 179 -8.12 16.40 2.00
N MET A 180 -7.66 16.09 3.22
CA MET A 180 -8.53 15.56 4.28
C MET A 180 -9.58 16.51 4.79
N LYS A 181 -9.40 17.84 4.61
CA LYS A 181 -10.45 18.83 4.94
C LYS A 181 -11.69 18.73 4.03
N GLN A 182 -11.64 17.96 2.95
CA GLN A 182 -12.79 17.77 2.08
C GLN A 182 -13.85 16.85 2.72
N PRO A 183 -15.12 17.32 2.87
CA PRO A 183 -16.15 16.55 3.56
C PRO A 183 -16.39 15.16 2.98
N LYS A 184 -16.30 15.00 1.66
CA LYS A 184 -16.48 13.70 0.99
C LYS A 184 -15.40 12.68 1.36
N ILE A 185 -14.15 13.12 1.58
CA ILE A 185 -13.05 12.24 1.97
C ILE A 185 -13.23 11.79 3.41
N LEU A 186 -13.57 12.72 4.32
CA LEU A 186 -13.87 12.40 5.71
C LEU A 186 -15.09 11.47 5.83
N GLU A 187 -16.15 11.74 5.07
CA GLU A 187 -17.33 10.87 5.01
C GLU A 187 -16.97 9.46 4.53
N LYS A 188 -16.10 9.35 3.52
CA LYS A 188 -15.64 8.05 3.03
C LYS A 188 -14.79 7.31 4.08
N LEU A 189 -13.92 8.02 4.81
CA LEU A 189 -13.15 7.44 5.92
C LEU A 189 -14.09 6.91 7.00
N GLU A 190 -15.11 7.68 7.35
CA GLU A 190 -16.08 7.30 8.38
C GLU A 190 -16.97 6.14 7.96
N LYS A 191 -17.53 6.16 6.74
CA LYS A 191 -18.61 5.25 6.33
C LYS A 191 -18.15 4.03 5.54
N VAL A 192 -17.01 4.13 4.83
CA VAL A 192 -16.55 3.10 3.88
C VAL A 192 -15.38 2.31 4.42
N VAL A 193 -14.43 2.96 5.10
CA VAL A 193 -13.28 2.26 5.67
C VAL A 193 -13.72 1.46 6.90
N SER A 194 -13.39 0.18 6.95
CA SER A 194 -13.78 -0.65 8.08
C SER A 194 -13.07 -0.23 9.37
N ALA A 195 -13.77 -0.34 10.50
CA ALA A 195 -13.21 -0.03 11.82
C ALA A 195 -11.97 -0.88 12.13
N GLU A 196 -11.91 -2.09 11.60
CA GLU A 196 -10.76 -2.98 11.76
C GLU A 196 -9.50 -2.41 11.09
N ARG A 197 -9.60 -1.93 9.84
CA ARG A 197 -8.46 -1.30 9.16
C ARG A 197 -7.98 -0.04 9.88
N ILE A 198 -8.90 0.80 10.38
CA ILE A 198 -8.58 1.98 11.19
C ILE A 198 -7.83 1.56 12.46
N ARG A 199 -8.38 0.58 13.18
CA ARG A 199 -7.78 0.05 14.41
C ARG A 199 -6.37 -0.47 14.18
N ASP A 200 -6.13 -1.20 13.09
CA ASP A 200 -4.83 -1.77 12.80
C ASP A 200 -3.75 -0.70 12.59
N GLU A 201 -4.07 0.41 11.91
CA GLU A 201 -3.14 1.52 11.77
C GLU A 201 -2.90 2.23 13.13
N VAL A 202 -3.97 2.45 13.91
CA VAL A 202 -3.85 3.06 15.25
C VAL A 202 -3.02 2.18 16.19
N PHE A 203 -3.21 0.86 16.17
CA PHE A 203 -2.41 -0.06 16.99
C PHE A 203 -0.94 -0.05 16.64
N LYS A 204 -0.61 0.00 15.35
CA LYS A 204 0.79 0.09 14.91
C LYS A 204 1.46 1.36 15.43
N MET A 205 0.74 2.49 15.48
CA MET A 205 1.23 3.74 16.07
C MET A 205 1.39 3.62 17.59
N MET A 206 0.32 3.20 18.29
CA MET A 206 0.30 3.07 19.75
C MET A 206 1.35 2.10 20.28
N ASN A 207 1.57 0.99 19.59
CA ASN A 207 2.60 -0.01 19.96
C ASN A 207 4.02 0.51 19.75
N HIS A 208 4.22 1.46 18.83
CA HIS A 208 5.52 2.07 18.60
C HIS A 208 5.80 3.18 19.63
N ASP A 209 4.91 4.16 19.72
CA ASP A 209 4.96 5.24 20.70
C ASP A 209 3.56 5.78 21.00
N THR A 210 3.02 5.40 22.16
CA THR A 210 1.70 5.79 22.59
C THR A 210 1.61 7.30 22.86
N VAL A 211 2.62 7.90 23.47
CA VAL A 211 2.60 9.31 23.87
C VAL A 211 2.62 10.20 22.62
N SER A 212 3.56 9.95 21.72
CA SER A 212 3.66 10.69 20.45
C SER A 212 2.43 10.49 19.58
N THR A 213 1.80 9.30 19.61
CA THR A 213 0.56 9.05 18.87
C THR A 213 -0.61 9.89 19.40
N LEU A 214 -0.79 9.96 20.72
CA LEU A 214 -1.84 10.77 21.33
C LEU A 214 -1.64 12.27 21.07
N GLU A 215 -0.40 12.74 21.13
CA GLU A 215 -0.06 14.13 20.83
C GLU A 215 -0.32 14.43 19.34
N LEU A 216 0.08 13.55 18.41
CA LEU A 216 -0.21 13.70 17.00
C LEU A 216 -1.72 13.76 16.73
N PHE A 217 -2.51 12.93 17.41
CA PHE A 217 -3.97 12.97 17.29
C PHE A 217 -4.57 14.27 17.83
N ARG A 218 -4.05 14.78 18.93
CA ARG A 218 -4.44 16.08 19.46
C ARG A 218 -4.16 17.21 18.46
N LEU A 219 -2.97 17.24 17.86
CA LEU A 219 -2.60 18.20 16.81
C LEU A 219 -3.46 18.04 15.55
N THR A 220 -3.73 16.79 15.17
CA THR A 220 -4.60 16.50 14.01
C THR A 220 -6.03 16.97 14.24
N GLU A 221 -6.56 16.86 15.46
CA GLU A 221 -7.89 17.38 15.84
C GLU A 221 -7.99 18.91 15.69
N GLU A 222 -6.91 19.64 15.94
CA GLU A 222 -6.87 21.11 15.75
C GLU A 222 -6.99 21.49 14.27
N VAL A 223 -6.43 20.68 13.37
CA VAL A 223 -6.45 20.90 11.91
C VAL A 223 -7.69 20.32 11.25
N LEU A 224 -8.17 19.19 11.77
CA LEU A 224 -9.32 18.42 11.27
C LEU A 224 -10.29 18.15 12.43
N PRO A 225 -11.15 19.12 12.80
CA PRO A 225 -12.10 18.97 13.91
C PRO A 225 -13.02 17.75 13.70
N GLY A 226 -13.15 16.91 14.73
CA GLY A 226 -13.91 15.68 14.71
C GLY A 226 -13.10 14.43 14.31
N PHE A 227 -11.81 14.57 14.00
CA PHE A 227 -10.93 13.45 13.65
C PHE A 227 -10.87 12.40 14.76
N THR A 228 -10.69 12.83 16.01
CA THR A 228 -10.61 11.92 17.16
C THR A 228 -11.89 11.11 17.33
N ASN A 229 -13.05 11.74 17.18
CA ASN A 229 -14.33 11.04 17.22
C ASN A 229 -14.50 10.07 16.04
N LEU A 230 -14.06 10.45 14.84
CA LEU A 230 -14.07 9.59 13.68
C LEU A 230 -13.22 8.33 13.89
N VAL A 231 -12.06 8.49 14.50
CA VAL A 231 -11.12 7.38 14.76
C VAL A 231 -11.63 6.48 15.89
N PHE A 232 -12.09 7.04 17.03
CA PHE A 232 -12.46 6.28 18.23
C PHE A 232 -13.96 6.02 18.40
N GLY A 233 -14.81 6.86 17.81
CA GLY A 233 -16.26 6.83 18.01
C GLY A 233 -16.96 5.56 17.49
N ARG A 234 -16.29 4.79 16.62
CA ARG A 234 -16.80 3.51 16.07
C ARG A 234 -16.39 2.28 16.89
N GLY A 235 -15.95 2.49 18.13
CA GLY A 235 -15.61 1.37 19.01
C GLY A 235 -14.29 0.70 18.63
N LEU A 236 -13.22 1.47 18.48
CA LEU A 236 -11.83 0.97 18.45
C LEU A 236 -11.46 0.36 19.80
N TRP A 237 -12.28 -0.57 20.27
CA TRP A 237 -12.03 -1.21 21.55
C TRP A 237 -10.79 -2.08 21.44
N LEU A 238 -9.76 -1.67 22.17
CA LEU A 238 -8.78 -2.58 22.73
C LEU A 238 -9.57 -3.55 23.59
N LYS A 239 -9.87 -4.75 23.10
CA LYS A 239 -10.23 -5.82 24.04
C LYS A 239 -8.96 -6.03 24.87
N PRO A 240 -8.96 -5.68 26.19
CA PRO A 240 -7.86 -6.06 27.02
C PRO A 240 -7.79 -7.57 26.96
N THR A 241 -6.72 -8.11 26.39
CA THR A 241 -6.35 -9.49 26.58
C THR A 241 -5.89 -9.61 28.02
N PHE A 242 -6.82 -9.93 28.91
CA PHE A 242 -6.44 -10.45 30.21
C PHE A 242 -5.89 -11.84 29.95
N GLU A 243 -4.57 -11.98 29.86
CA GLU A 243 -3.94 -13.26 30.11
C GLU A 243 -4.26 -13.60 31.56
N ASN A 244 -5.18 -14.54 31.75
CA ASN A 244 -5.30 -15.22 33.02
C ASN A 244 -3.96 -15.94 33.25
N LYS A 245 -3.14 -15.39 34.11
CA LYS A 245 -2.01 -16.11 34.71
C LYS A 245 -2.53 -17.13 35.69
#